data_76bbcc5ffc0e7aafa861616b881cd0db
#
_entry.id   76bbcc5ffc0e7aafa861616b881cd0db
#
_cell.length_a   1.000
_cell.length_b   1.000
_cell.length_c   1.000
_cell.angle_alpha   90.00
_cell.angle_beta   90.00
_cell.angle_gamma   90.00
#
_symmetry.space_group_name_H-M   'P 1'
#
loop_
_entity.id
_entity.type
_entity.pdbx_description
1 polymer ?
#
loop_
_entity_poly.entity_id
_entity_poly.type
_entity_poly.pdbx_seq_one_letter_code
_entity_poly.pdbx_strand_id
1 'polypeptide(L)'
;VILLNRFYKKPLPETMKKNRELYKELYPKELAWCGKNVEHFKNDKFLFDMYTILITGSRKMTPKMIGAVQKAMVNPKYDPIKMIERKDKMKPILEKINRVWELVAEIDEGKNDWYLANYSALPFVNSLKKQFESNAMLSEKQMSALNKVYKKYMKRWENKEK
;
A
#
# COMPACT_ATOMS: atom_id res chain seq x y z
N VAL A 1 25.57 10.78 -17.43
CA VAL A 1 24.84 10.01 -16.39
C VAL A 1 25.51 8.66 -16.29
N ILE A 2 26.38 8.49 -15.30
CA ILE A 2 27.06 7.22 -15.03
C ILE A 2 26.12 6.38 -14.21
N LEU A 3 25.45 5.40 -14.85
CA LEU A 3 24.74 4.32 -14.19
C LEU A 3 25.77 3.46 -13.45
N LEU A 4 25.90 3.68 -12.15
CA LEU A 4 26.55 2.74 -11.24
C LEU A 4 25.70 1.47 -11.18
N ASN A 5 25.86 0.62 -12.19
CA ASN A 5 25.51 -0.79 -12.10
C ASN A 5 26.37 -1.41 -11.00
N ARG A 6 25.92 -1.33 -9.74
CA ARG A 6 26.38 -2.24 -8.71
C ARG A 6 25.98 -3.64 -9.17
N PHE A 7 26.91 -4.32 -9.80
CA PHE A 7 26.82 -5.76 -10.04
C PHE A 7 26.76 -6.45 -8.67
N TYR A 8 25.55 -6.61 -8.15
CA TYR A 8 25.32 -7.63 -7.13
C TYR A 8 25.64 -8.95 -7.81
N LYS A 9 26.85 -9.50 -7.57
CA LYS A 9 27.17 -10.88 -7.95
C LYS A 9 26.06 -11.74 -7.35
N LYS A 10 25.22 -12.31 -8.20
CA LYS A 10 24.23 -13.29 -7.73
C LYS A 10 25.00 -14.37 -6.99
N PRO A 11 24.66 -14.68 -5.74
CA PRO A 11 25.35 -15.74 -5.02
C PRO A 11 25.24 -17.04 -5.79
N LEU A 12 26.26 -17.88 -5.69
CA LEU A 12 26.28 -19.22 -6.31
C LEU A 12 25.06 -20.02 -5.83
N PRO A 13 24.45 -20.87 -6.67
CA PRO A 13 23.28 -21.68 -6.31
C PRO A 13 23.46 -22.49 -5.00
N GLU A 14 24.66 -22.98 -4.75
CA GLU A 14 25.01 -23.68 -3.50
C GLU A 14 24.95 -22.78 -2.27
N THR A 15 25.45 -21.54 -2.38
CA THR A 15 25.37 -20.54 -1.30
C THR A 15 23.92 -20.19 -1.00
N MET A 16 23.09 -20.03 -2.03
CA MET A 16 21.66 -19.78 -1.86
C MET A 16 20.97 -20.94 -1.16
N LYS A 17 21.26 -22.18 -1.55
CA LYS A 17 20.73 -23.40 -0.91
C LYS A 17 21.12 -23.44 0.56
N LYS A 18 22.40 -23.25 0.87
CA LYS A 18 22.93 -23.25 2.23
C LYS A 18 22.27 -22.17 3.09
N ASN A 19 22.14 -20.93 2.58
CA ASN A 19 21.45 -19.85 3.29
C ASN A 19 19.98 -20.19 3.56
N ARG A 20 19.29 -20.74 2.58
CA ARG A 20 17.88 -21.13 2.73
C ARG A 20 17.67 -22.18 3.82
N GLU A 21 18.50 -23.21 3.86
CA GLU A 21 18.44 -24.22 4.93
C GLU A 21 18.75 -23.59 6.31
N LEU A 22 19.77 -22.76 6.39
CA LEU A 22 20.11 -22.01 7.60
C LEU A 22 18.94 -21.13 8.08
N TYR A 23 18.23 -20.44 7.18
CA TYR A 23 17.10 -19.57 7.56
C TYR A 23 15.88 -20.37 8.04
N LYS A 24 15.67 -21.57 7.53
CA LYS A 24 14.63 -22.48 8.06
C LYS A 24 14.90 -22.88 9.51
N GLU A 25 16.17 -23.08 9.85
CA GLU A 25 16.57 -23.41 11.23
C GLU A 25 16.55 -22.19 12.15
N LEU A 26 17.08 -21.05 11.72
CA LEU A 26 17.23 -19.86 12.55
C LEU A 26 15.94 -19.03 12.69
N TYR A 27 15.12 -18.99 11.64
CA TYR A 27 13.96 -18.08 11.55
C TYR A 27 12.66 -18.79 11.15
N PRO A 28 12.30 -19.94 11.77
CA PRO A 28 11.12 -20.71 11.39
C PRO A 28 9.81 -19.95 11.64
N LYS A 29 9.76 -19.13 12.70
CA LYS A 29 8.58 -18.33 13.06
C LYS A 29 8.36 -17.19 12.05
N GLU A 30 9.42 -16.48 11.70
CA GLU A 30 9.39 -15.40 10.73
C GLU A 30 9.02 -15.90 9.34
N LEU A 31 9.58 -17.04 8.91
CA LEU A 31 9.21 -17.68 7.65
C LEU A 31 7.74 -18.09 7.62
N ALA A 32 7.25 -18.74 8.67
CA ALA A 32 5.85 -19.16 8.75
C ALA A 32 4.90 -17.95 8.74
N TRP A 33 5.24 -16.90 9.50
CA TRP A 33 4.44 -15.66 9.53
C TRP A 33 4.43 -14.97 8.16
N CYS A 34 5.59 -14.80 7.54
CA CYS A 34 5.68 -14.18 6.21
C CYS A 34 4.87 -14.96 5.18
N GLY A 35 5.02 -16.29 5.12
CA GLY A 35 4.28 -17.13 4.18
C GLY A 35 2.76 -17.02 4.36
N LYS A 36 2.29 -16.97 5.61
CA LYS A 36 0.86 -16.83 5.93
C LYS A 36 0.30 -15.45 5.61
N ASN A 37 1.13 -14.41 5.70
CA ASN A 37 0.67 -13.01 5.62
C ASN A 37 1.15 -12.27 4.37
N VAL A 38 1.80 -12.94 3.41
CA VAL A 38 2.38 -12.29 2.21
C VAL A 38 1.37 -11.44 1.44
N GLU A 39 0.13 -11.90 1.31
CA GLU A 39 -0.93 -11.14 0.61
C GLU A 39 -1.26 -9.82 1.28
N HIS A 40 -1.05 -9.70 2.60
CA HIS A 40 -1.33 -8.48 3.36
C HIS A 40 -0.20 -7.45 3.28
N PHE A 41 1.02 -7.89 3.02
CA PHE A 41 2.17 -6.99 2.91
C PHE A 41 2.83 -6.98 1.52
N LYS A 42 2.23 -7.59 0.50
CA LYS A 42 2.80 -7.63 -0.86
C LYS A 42 3.10 -6.24 -1.45
N ASN A 43 2.39 -5.21 -1.01
CA ASN A 43 2.61 -3.82 -1.39
C ASN A 43 3.68 -3.11 -0.52
N ASP A 44 4.13 -3.73 0.57
CA ASP A 44 5.26 -3.27 1.37
C ASP A 44 6.54 -3.87 0.78
N LYS A 45 7.20 -3.09 -0.06
CA LYS A 45 8.41 -3.52 -0.78
C LYS A 45 9.47 -4.09 0.16
N PHE A 46 9.67 -3.47 1.33
CA PHE A 46 10.68 -3.90 2.27
C PHE A 46 10.37 -5.30 2.84
N LEU A 47 9.15 -5.53 3.34
CA LEU A 47 8.76 -6.84 3.87
C LEU A 47 8.73 -7.92 2.80
N PHE A 48 8.28 -7.57 1.60
CA PHE A 48 8.31 -8.50 0.48
C PHE A 48 9.73 -8.90 0.08
N ASP A 49 10.68 -7.94 0.07
CA ASP A 49 12.09 -8.22 -0.15
C ASP A 49 12.67 -9.13 0.95
N MET A 50 12.33 -8.88 2.23
CA MET A 50 12.78 -9.72 3.35
C MET A 50 12.26 -11.15 3.21
N TYR A 51 10.99 -11.32 2.88
CA TYR A 51 10.41 -12.64 2.62
C TYR A 51 11.11 -13.34 1.46
N THR A 52 11.34 -12.64 0.36
CA THR A 52 12.05 -13.18 -0.80
C THR A 52 13.45 -13.65 -0.43
N ILE A 53 14.18 -12.90 0.40
CA ILE A 53 15.51 -13.33 0.87
C ILE A 53 15.41 -14.58 1.74
N LEU A 54 14.44 -14.65 2.63
CA LEU A 54 14.24 -15.81 3.51
C LEU A 54 13.95 -17.08 2.74
N ILE A 55 13.13 -17.02 1.69
CA ILE A 55 12.76 -18.21 0.90
C ILE A 55 13.79 -18.59 -0.17
N THR A 56 14.57 -17.64 -0.67
CA THR A 56 15.52 -17.89 -1.77
C THR A 56 16.95 -18.06 -1.29
N GLY A 57 17.31 -17.51 -0.12
CA GLY A 57 18.70 -17.44 0.33
C GLY A 57 19.59 -16.53 -0.53
N SER A 58 18.99 -15.61 -1.30
CA SER A 58 19.67 -14.78 -2.30
C SER A 58 20.75 -13.87 -1.75
N ARG A 59 20.70 -13.54 -0.47
CA ARG A 59 21.75 -12.80 0.26
C ARG A 59 21.67 -13.09 1.76
N LYS A 60 22.71 -12.65 2.49
CA LYS A 60 22.79 -12.83 3.93
C LYS A 60 21.74 -11.98 4.65
N MET A 61 20.97 -12.62 5.54
CA MET A 61 20.06 -11.93 6.45
C MET A 61 20.83 -11.32 7.62
N THR A 62 20.68 -10.02 7.85
CA THR A 62 21.32 -9.34 8.98
C THR A 62 20.38 -9.29 10.20
N PRO A 63 20.91 -9.14 11.43
CA PRO A 63 20.09 -8.97 12.63
C PRO A 63 19.11 -7.80 12.54
N LYS A 64 19.52 -6.70 11.87
CA LYS A 64 18.66 -5.54 11.65
C LYS A 64 17.47 -5.85 10.72
N MET A 65 17.70 -6.65 9.68
CA MET A 65 16.66 -7.08 8.73
C MET A 65 15.65 -7.99 9.43
N ILE A 66 16.11 -8.99 10.17
CA ILE A 66 15.21 -9.88 10.89
C ILE A 66 14.45 -9.17 12.01
N GLY A 67 15.10 -8.27 12.73
CA GLY A 67 14.45 -7.42 13.74
C GLY A 67 13.32 -6.55 13.17
N ALA A 68 13.44 -6.13 11.92
CA ALA A 68 12.37 -5.39 11.24
C ALA A 68 11.18 -6.32 10.88
N VAL A 69 11.43 -7.56 10.48
CA VAL A 69 10.37 -8.56 10.29
C VAL A 69 9.67 -8.87 11.61
N GLN A 70 10.43 -9.06 12.69
CA GLN A 70 9.86 -9.31 14.02
C GLN A 70 8.99 -8.16 14.52
N LYS A 71 9.38 -6.91 14.26
CA LYS A 71 8.54 -5.74 14.55
C LYS A 71 7.25 -5.74 13.73
N ALA A 72 7.31 -6.16 12.46
CA ALA A 72 6.13 -6.28 11.63
C ALA A 72 5.16 -7.37 12.14
N MET A 73 5.68 -8.49 12.68
CA MET A 73 4.86 -9.58 13.22
C MET A 73 3.95 -9.15 14.37
N VAL A 74 4.37 -8.17 15.16
CA VAL A 74 3.57 -7.62 16.27
C VAL A 74 2.80 -6.36 15.91
N ASN A 75 2.96 -5.86 14.68
CA ASN A 75 2.30 -4.64 14.24
C ASN A 75 0.85 -4.94 13.82
N PRO A 76 -0.15 -4.30 14.46
CA PRO A 76 -1.57 -4.50 14.12
C PRO A 76 -1.92 -4.21 12.65
N LYS A 77 -1.09 -3.44 11.95
CA LYS A 77 -1.26 -3.13 10.52
C LYS A 77 -1.26 -4.40 9.65
N TYR A 78 -0.49 -5.41 10.04
CA TYR A 78 -0.32 -6.64 9.26
C TYR A 78 -1.11 -7.84 9.83
N ASP A 79 -1.94 -7.61 10.86
CA ASP A 79 -2.83 -8.63 11.42
C ASP A 79 -4.07 -8.77 10.51
N PRO A 80 -4.31 -9.94 9.88
CA PRO A 80 -5.44 -10.13 8.97
C PRO A 80 -6.79 -9.88 9.61
N ILE A 81 -6.99 -10.31 10.87
CA ILE A 81 -8.25 -10.14 11.59
C ILE A 81 -8.49 -8.67 11.86
N LYS A 82 -7.48 -7.97 12.38
CA LYS A 82 -7.56 -6.53 12.66
C LYS A 82 -7.71 -5.70 11.39
N MET A 83 -7.16 -6.17 10.24
CA MET A 83 -7.38 -5.52 8.95
C MET A 83 -8.84 -5.64 8.49
N ILE A 84 -9.46 -6.81 8.65
CA ILE A 84 -10.88 -7.00 8.29
C ILE A 84 -11.76 -6.11 9.18
N GLU A 85 -11.58 -6.18 10.49
CA GLU A 85 -12.31 -5.32 11.45
C GLU A 85 -12.14 -3.82 11.13
N ARG A 86 -10.94 -3.40 10.75
CA ARG A 86 -10.65 -2.02 10.37
C ARG A 86 -11.37 -1.64 9.07
N LYS A 87 -11.36 -2.51 8.06
CA LYS A 87 -12.08 -2.28 6.80
C LYS A 87 -13.57 -2.13 7.05
N ASP A 88 -14.16 -2.98 7.89
CA ASP A 88 -15.58 -2.90 8.23
C ASP A 88 -15.92 -1.59 8.97
N LYS A 89 -15.12 -1.22 9.97
CA LYS A 89 -15.29 0.06 10.68
C LYS A 89 -15.12 1.29 9.78
N MET A 90 -14.30 1.16 8.73
CA MET A 90 -14.00 2.26 7.81
C MET A 90 -14.84 2.24 6.54
N LYS A 91 -15.79 1.31 6.40
CA LYS A 91 -16.72 1.24 5.27
C LYS A 91 -17.42 2.57 4.97
N PRO A 92 -17.91 3.35 5.97
CA PRO A 92 -18.50 4.65 5.69
C PRO A 92 -17.54 5.65 5.01
N ILE A 93 -16.25 5.55 5.29
CA ILE A 93 -15.22 6.38 4.63
C ILE A 93 -15.07 5.99 3.16
N LEU A 94 -15.05 4.70 2.86
CA LEU A 94 -15.01 4.22 1.48
C LEU A 94 -16.26 4.66 0.69
N GLU A 95 -17.43 4.56 1.28
CA GLU A 95 -18.69 5.04 0.68
C GLU A 95 -18.62 6.54 0.40
N LYS A 96 -18.05 7.31 1.31
CA LYS A 96 -17.82 8.75 1.12
C LYS A 96 -16.85 9.04 -0.02
N ILE A 97 -15.72 8.31 -0.10
CA ILE A 97 -14.75 8.45 -1.21
C ILE A 97 -15.44 8.19 -2.54
N ASN A 98 -16.22 7.10 -2.65
CA ASN A 98 -16.93 6.74 -3.87
C ASN A 98 -17.96 7.81 -4.26
N ARG A 99 -18.75 8.31 -3.30
CA ARG A 99 -19.70 9.40 -3.55
C ARG A 99 -19.02 10.69 -4.06
N VAL A 100 -17.88 11.05 -3.48
CA VAL A 100 -17.13 12.21 -3.95
C VAL A 100 -16.57 11.98 -5.34
N TRP A 101 -16.08 10.76 -5.61
CA TRP A 101 -15.60 10.37 -6.93
C TRP A 101 -16.69 10.49 -8.01
N GLU A 102 -17.88 9.95 -7.75
CA GLU A 102 -19.04 10.00 -8.64
C GLU A 102 -19.44 11.46 -8.94
N LEU A 103 -19.53 12.29 -7.88
CA LEU A 103 -19.87 13.71 -8.00
C LEU A 103 -18.85 14.48 -8.85
N VAL A 104 -17.55 14.21 -8.65
CA VAL A 104 -16.49 14.86 -9.44
C VAL A 104 -16.54 14.39 -10.89
N ALA A 105 -16.71 13.08 -11.13
CA ALA A 105 -16.81 12.50 -12.47
C ALA A 105 -18.00 13.09 -13.25
N GLU A 106 -19.16 13.22 -12.62
CA GLU A 106 -20.35 13.81 -13.24
C GLU A 106 -20.18 15.28 -13.61
N ILE A 107 -19.61 16.07 -12.70
CA ILE A 107 -19.43 17.52 -12.94
C ILE A 107 -18.36 17.79 -13.99
N ASP A 108 -17.30 16.98 -14.01
CA ASP A 108 -16.18 17.11 -14.94
C ASP A 108 -16.39 16.29 -16.22
N GLU A 109 -17.57 15.69 -16.43
CA GLU A 109 -17.93 14.95 -17.65
C GLU A 109 -17.78 15.84 -18.89
N GLY A 110 -17.17 15.26 -19.95
CA GLY A 110 -16.92 15.97 -21.21
C GLY A 110 -15.75 16.95 -21.19
N LYS A 111 -15.02 17.07 -20.06
CA LYS A 111 -13.79 17.84 -20.02
C LYS A 111 -12.63 17.08 -20.65
N ASN A 112 -11.71 17.80 -21.31
CA ASN A 112 -10.55 17.17 -21.94
C ASN A 112 -9.51 16.66 -20.91
N ASP A 113 -8.60 15.80 -21.37
CA ASP A 113 -7.59 15.16 -20.52
C ASP A 113 -6.68 16.17 -19.80
N TRP A 114 -6.35 17.27 -20.47
CA TRP A 114 -5.54 18.32 -19.87
C TRP A 114 -6.24 18.98 -18.67
N TYR A 115 -7.55 19.29 -18.79
CA TYR A 115 -8.35 19.80 -17.69
C TYR A 115 -8.45 18.78 -16.55
N LEU A 116 -8.74 17.52 -16.89
CA LEU A 116 -8.87 16.44 -15.90
C LEU A 116 -7.57 16.25 -15.12
N ALA A 117 -6.41 16.35 -15.77
CA ALA A 117 -5.11 16.19 -15.11
C ALA A 117 -4.73 17.39 -14.22
N ASN A 118 -5.10 18.63 -14.58
CA ASN A 118 -4.59 19.83 -13.93
C ASN A 118 -5.60 20.53 -13.01
N TYR A 119 -6.90 20.40 -13.27
CA TYR A 119 -7.95 21.16 -12.57
C TYR A 119 -9.03 20.30 -11.91
N SER A 120 -9.21 19.05 -12.36
CA SER A 120 -10.13 18.12 -11.76
C SER A 120 -9.61 17.60 -10.41
N ALA A 121 -10.52 17.27 -9.52
CA ALA A 121 -10.18 16.54 -8.29
C ALA A 121 -10.09 15.02 -8.49
N LEU A 122 -10.37 14.47 -9.69
CA LEU A 122 -10.32 13.03 -9.96
C LEU A 122 -8.97 12.38 -9.61
N PRO A 123 -7.80 12.93 -10.00
CA PRO A 123 -6.51 12.34 -9.65
C PRO A 123 -6.30 12.24 -8.13
N PHE A 124 -6.73 13.28 -7.40
CA PHE A 124 -6.64 13.31 -5.95
C PHE A 124 -7.55 12.25 -5.29
N VAL A 125 -8.82 12.18 -5.70
CA VAL A 125 -9.78 11.21 -5.15
C VAL A 125 -9.36 9.77 -5.47
N ASN A 126 -8.86 9.51 -6.69
CA ASN A 126 -8.30 8.22 -7.08
C ASN A 126 -7.09 7.82 -6.21
N SER A 127 -6.22 8.77 -5.90
CA SER A 127 -5.09 8.56 -4.98
C SER A 127 -5.56 8.18 -3.58
N LEU A 128 -6.56 8.86 -3.05
CA LEU A 128 -7.15 8.54 -1.74
C LEU A 128 -7.80 7.15 -1.72
N LYS A 129 -8.49 6.78 -2.81
CA LYS A 129 -9.10 5.45 -2.95
C LYS A 129 -8.04 4.35 -2.90
N LYS A 130 -6.96 4.47 -3.69
CA LYS A 130 -5.83 3.53 -3.68
C LYS A 130 -5.17 3.42 -2.31
N GLN A 131 -4.95 4.55 -1.63
CA GLN A 131 -4.38 4.55 -0.28
C GLN A 131 -5.32 3.89 0.74
N PHE A 132 -6.62 4.13 0.62
CA PHE A 132 -7.60 3.50 1.49
C PHE A 132 -7.65 1.98 1.26
N GLU A 133 -7.61 1.52 0.03
CA GLU A 133 -7.55 0.09 -0.33
C GLU A 133 -6.33 -0.61 0.29
N SER A 134 -5.18 0.10 0.32
CA SER A 134 -3.93 -0.44 0.88
C SER A 134 -3.90 -0.42 2.42
N ASN A 135 -4.40 0.63 3.06
CA ASN A 135 -4.22 0.89 4.49
C ASN A 135 -5.51 0.78 5.31
N ALA A 136 -6.68 0.72 4.67
CA ALA A 136 -8.01 0.78 5.27
C ALA A 136 -8.22 2.01 6.19
N MET A 137 -7.52 3.12 5.91
CA MET A 137 -7.65 4.38 6.67
C MET A 137 -7.15 5.58 5.86
N LEU A 138 -7.66 6.74 6.20
CA LEU A 138 -7.15 8.05 5.76
C LEU A 138 -6.70 8.86 6.98
N SER A 139 -5.70 9.71 6.79
CA SER A 139 -5.30 10.68 7.81
C SER A 139 -6.35 11.79 7.97
N GLU A 140 -6.32 12.51 9.09
CA GLU A 140 -7.20 13.68 9.32
C GLU A 140 -7.05 14.74 8.23
N LYS A 141 -5.81 14.98 7.78
CA LYS A 141 -5.54 15.90 6.66
C LYS A 141 -6.20 15.45 5.36
N GLN A 142 -6.14 14.15 5.06
CA GLN A 142 -6.78 13.58 3.87
C GLN A 142 -8.29 13.64 3.96
N MET A 143 -8.87 13.35 5.13
CA MET A 143 -10.31 13.49 5.38
C MET A 143 -10.77 14.95 5.24
N SER A 144 -10.01 15.91 5.78
CA SER A 144 -10.29 17.35 5.63
C SER A 144 -10.24 17.77 4.16
N ALA A 145 -9.23 17.31 3.40
CA ALA A 145 -9.12 17.62 1.98
C ALA A 145 -10.27 17.00 1.17
N LEU A 146 -10.66 15.76 1.45
CA LEU A 146 -11.82 15.11 0.82
C LEU A 146 -13.12 15.90 1.08
N ASN A 147 -13.32 16.37 2.31
CA ASN A 147 -14.47 17.21 2.68
C ASN A 147 -14.49 18.55 1.91
N LYS A 148 -13.32 19.17 1.71
CA LYS A 148 -13.22 20.42 0.91
C LYS A 148 -13.60 20.18 -0.54
N VAL A 149 -13.12 19.07 -1.13
CA VAL A 149 -13.49 18.66 -2.50
C VAL A 149 -14.99 18.43 -2.59
N TYR A 150 -15.58 17.67 -1.68
CA TYR A 150 -17.01 17.42 -1.65
C TYR A 150 -17.81 18.73 -1.64
N LYS A 151 -17.53 19.65 -0.71
CA LYS A 151 -18.22 20.95 -0.60
C LYS A 151 -18.09 21.79 -1.88
N LYS A 152 -16.88 21.82 -2.47
CA LYS A 152 -16.61 22.56 -3.70
C LYS A 152 -17.45 22.03 -4.87
N TYR A 153 -17.52 20.71 -5.03
CA TYR A 153 -18.23 20.08 -6.14
C TYR A 153 -19.75 20.09 -5.92
N MET A 154 -20.24 19.94 -4.70
CA MET A 154 -21.66 20.11 -4.37
C MET A 154 -22.16 21.49 -4.75
N LYS A 155 -21.40 22.56 -4.41
CA LYS A 155 -21.75 23.92 -4.81
C LYS A 155 -21.79 24.12 -6.33
N ARG A 156 -20.89 23.44 -7.08
CA ARG A 156 -20.91 23.47 -8.55
C ARG A 156 -22.11 22.72 -9.11
N TRP A 157 -22.47 21.61 -8.52
CA TRP A 157 -23.63 20.80 -8.90
C TRP A 157 -24.92 21.60 -8.71
N GLU A 158 -25.12 22.22 -7.53
CA GLU A 158 -26.28 23.08 -7.25
C GLU A 158 -26.40 24.28 -8.22
N ASN A 159 -25.28 24.80 -8.71
CA ASN A 159 -25.26 25.89 -9.68
C ASN A 159 -25.50 25.42 -11.12
N LYS A 160 -25.34 24.13 -11.42
CA LYS A 160 -25.58 23.53 -12.74
C LYS A 160 -27.09 23.24 -12.96
N GLU A 161 -27.83 23.04 -11.87
CA GLU A 161 -29.28 22.78 -11.88
C GLU A 161 -30.15 24.06 -11.89
N LYS A 162 -29.54 25.24 -11.75
CA LYS A 162 -30.21 26.55 -11.86
C LYS A 162 -30.06 27.13 -13.27
#